data_1e1509805db91798511d74d929bc6089
#
_entry.id   1e1509805db91798511d74d929bc6089
#
_cell.length_a   1.000
_cell.length_b   1.000
_cell.length_c   1.000
_cell.angle_alpha   90.00
_cell.angle_beta   90.00
_cell.angle_gamma   90.00
#
_symmetry.space_group_name_H-M   'P 1'
#
loop_
_entity.id
_entity.type
_entity.pdbx_description
1 polymer ?
#
loop_
_entity_poly.entity_id
_entity_poly.type
_entity_poly.pdbx_seq_one_letter_code
_entity_poly.pdbx_strand_id
1 'polypeptide(L)'
;MRRIILTIVLLFLSINISACNYYVDGVKEYNYEDVCDTLIRFHVRANSDSQEDQELKLKVKDRIIEYLYPLLDKSESLDNTRAIIRNEQKNIEDIARKVIKESGYEYEVSSKLGRENFPDKQYGEVILPQGEYEAYVVVIGSGEGQNWWCVLFPPLCFIDITQGEVYEQETKKKLDKQLKDEEIEYDFKIVEVIKGLFSS
;
A
#
# COMPACT_ATOMS: atom_id res chain seq x y z
N MET A 1 -28.12 -46.13 23.54
CA MET A 1 -26.77 -45.68 23.93
C MET A 1 -25.88 -45.41 22.71
N ARG A 2 -25.68 -46.36 21.79
CA ARG A 2 -24.75 -46.16 20.62
C ARG A 2 -25.11 -44.99 19.71
N ARG A 3 -26.42 -44.71 19.47
CA ARG A 3 -26.88 -43.56 18.66
C ARG A 3 -26.68 -42.20 19.37
N ILE A 4 -26.80 -42.17 20.69
CA ILE A 4 -26.58 -40.95 21.49
C ILE A 4 -25.08 -40.59 21.54
N ILE A 5 -24.21 -41.60 21.65
CA ILE A 5 -22.77 -41.38 21.60
C ILE A 5 -22.33 -40.87 20.23
N LEU A 6 -22.91 -41.39 19.13
CA LEU A 6 -22.60 -40.96 17.77
C LEU A 6 -23.01 -39.48 17.52
N THR A 7 -24.18 -39.09 18.04
CA THR A 7 -24.64 -37.67 17.93
C THR A 7 -23.78 -36.72 18.75
N ILE A 8 -23.35 -37.11 19.93
CA ILE A 8 -22.43 -36.31 20.78
C ILE A 8 -21.07 -36.17 20.10
N VAL A 9 -20.51 -37.23 19.51
CA VAL A 9 -19.25 -37.19 18.78
C VAL A 9 -19.35 -36.32 17.54
N LEU A 10 -20.44 -36.37 16.78
CA LEU A 10 -20.68 -35.51 15.62
C LEU A 10 -20.85 -34.04 16.03
N LEU A 11 -21.50 -33.78 17.17
CA LEU A 11 -21.62 -32.42 17.71
C LEU A 11 -20.24 -31.88 18.17
N PHE A 12 -19.43 -32.70 18.80
CA PHE A 12 -18.07 -32.33 19.18
C PHE A 12 -17.14 -32.11 17.98
N LEU A 13 -17.27 -32.90 16.89
CA LEU A 13 -16.54 -32.68 15.65
C LEU A 13 -16.95 -31.37 14.97
N SER A 14 -18.25 -31.03 14.94
CA SER A 14 -18.72 -29.78 14.33
C SER A 14 -18.29 -28.54 15.10
N ILE A 15 -18.15 -28.63 16.42
CA ILE A 15 -17.65 -27.50 17.24
C ILE A 15 -16.14 -27.28 17.01
N ASN A 16 -15.37 -28.34 16.75
CA ASN A 16 -13.92 -28.21 16.52
C ASN A 16 -13.56 -27.71 15.10
N ILE A 17 -14.45 -27.84 14.11
CA ILE A 17 -14.20 -27.31 12.75
C ILE A 17 -14.42 -25.79 12.71
N SER A 18 -15.22 -25.22 13.62
CA SER A 18 -15.42 -23.76 13.73
C SER A 18 -14.32 -23.03 14.50
N ALA A 19 -13.38 -23.74 15.13
CA ALA A 19 -12.35 -23.15 16.00
C ALA A 19 -10.98 -22.97 15.34
N CYS A 20 -10.83 -23.27 14.04
CA CYS A 20 -9.60 -23.01 13.28
C CYS A 20 -9.65 -21.71 12.48
N ASN A 21 -10.25 -20.66 13.02
CA ASN A 21 -9.81 -19.31 12.70
C ASN A 21 -8.58 -19.04 13.58
N TYR A 22 -7.42 -19.34 13.04
CA TYR A 22 -6.15 -18.91 13.63
C TYR A 22 -6.09 -17.38 13.47
N TYR A 23 -6.67 -16.68 14.41
CA TYR A 23 -6.42 -15.25 14.60
C TYR A 23 -4.95 -15.15 15.02
N VAL A 24 -4.09 -14.79 14.11
CA VAL A 24 -2.81 -14.17 14.47
C VAL A 24 -3.20 -12.84 15.08
N ASP A 25 -3.16 -12.75 16.40
CA ASP A 25 -3.57 -11.59 17.17
C ASP A 25 -2.86 -10.34 16.60
N GLY A 26 -3.64 -9.40 16.08
CA GLY A 26 -3.15 -8.11 15.65
C GLY A 26 -2.98 -7.88 14.14
N VAL A 27 -2.86 -8.91 13.31
CA VAL A 27 -2.64 -8.72 11.86
C VAL A 27 -3.98 -8.60 11.13
N LYS A 28 -4.21 -7.47 10.42
CA LYS A 28 -5.38 -7.26 9.57
C LYS A 28 -5.01 -7.49 8.11
N GLU A 29 -5.65 -8.47 7.50
CA GLU A 29 -5.58 -8.75 6.07
C GLU A 29 -6.78 -8.08 5.39
N TYR A 30 -6.52 -7.33 4.31
CA TYR A 30 -7.54 -6.68 3.50
C TYR A 30 -7.84 -7.49 2.27
N ASN A 31 -9.10 -7.47 1.81
CA ASN A 31 -9.46 -8.02 0.52
C ASN A 31 -8.98 -7.10 -0.60
N TYR A 32 -8.54 -7.66 -1.73
CA TYR A 32 -8.01 -6.88 -2.86
C TYR A 32 -9.05 -5.90 -3.41
N GLU A 33 -10.29 -6.35 -3.60
CA GLU A 33 -11.38 -5.53 -4.13
C GLU A 33 -11.67 -4.31 -3.26
N ASP A 34 -11.46 -4.41 -1.94
CA ASP A 34 -11.72 -3.33 -0.99
C ASP A 34 -10.61 -2.25 -1.02
N VAL A 35 -9.39 -2.59 -1.45
CA VAL A 35 -8.23 -1.69 -1.33
C VAL A 35 -7.57 -1.30 -2.66
N CYS A 36 -7.85 -2.01 -3.76
CA CYS A 36 -7.12 -1.83 -5.02
C CYS A 36 -7.24 -0.42 -5.62
N ASP A 37 -8.37 0.26 -5.42
CA ASP A 37 -8.65 1.59 -5.93
C ASP A 37 -8.58 2.69 -4.85
N THR A 38 -8.31 2.32 -3.59
CA THR A 38 -8.22 3.24 -2.44
C THR A 38 -6.79 3.67 -2.12
N LEU A 39 -5.81 3.11 -2.82
CA LEU A 39 -4.39 3.31 -2.53
C LEU A 39 -3.62 3.85 -3.74
N ILE A 40 -2.60 4.66 -3.48
CA ILE A 40 -1.50 4.89 -4.41
C ILE A 40 -0.25 4.27 -3.82
N ARG A 41 0.26 3.25 -4.48
CA ARG A 41 1.46 2.54 -4.05
C ARG A 41 2.73 3.23 -4.58
N PHE A 42 3.88 2.81 -4.08
CA PHE A 42 5.17 3.35 -4.51
C PHE A 42 6.20 2.24 -4.58
N HIS A 43 6.99 2.23 -5.64
CA HIS A 43 8.18 1.40 -5.64
C HIS A 43 9.35 2.01 -6.42
N VAL A 44 10.55 1.66 -5.98
CA VAL A 44 11.80 2.03 -6.63
C VAL A 44 12.47 0.76 -7.10
N ARG A 45 12.79 0.68 -8.39
CA ARG A 45 13.51 -0.43 -9.02
C ARG A 45 14.99 -0.14 -9.09
N ALA A 46 15.82 -1.03 -8.57
CA ALA A 46 17.26 -0.93 -8.71
C ALA A 46 17.71 -1.27 -10.13
N ASN A 47 18.87 -0.78 -10.53
CA ASN A 47 19.49 -1.15 -11.81
C ASN A 47 19.75 -2.66 -11.90
N SER A 48 20.31 -3.28 -10.85
CA SER A 48 20.56 -4.72 -10.76
C SER A 48 20.42 -5.24 -9.33
N ASP A 49 20.65 -6.53 -9.12
CA ASP A 49 20.66 -7.17 -7.81
C ASP A 49 22.03 -7.11 -7.10
N SER A 50 23.02 -6.38 -7.66
CA SER A 50 24.28 -6.17 -6.95
C SER A 50 24.06 -5.42 -5.64
N GLN A 51 24.91 -5.66 -4.66
CA GLN A 51 24.80 -5.01 -3.36
C GLN A 51 24.87 -3.48 -3.50
N GLU A 52 25.73 -2.99 -4.37
CA GLU A 52 25.93 -1.56 -4.61
C GLU A 52 24.67 -0.91 -5.20
N ASP A 53 24.02 -1.55 -6.18
CA ASP A 53 22.78 -1.06 -6.78
C ASP A 53 21.60 -1.11 -5.80
N GLN A 54 21.57 -2.11 -4.94
CA GLN A 54 20.56 -2.21 -3.89
C GLN A 54 20.75 -1.11 -2.82
N GLU A 55 21.99 -0.81 -2.41
CA GLU A 55 22.31 0.29 -1.51
C GLU A 55 22.00 1.66 -2.15
N LEU A 56 22.33 1.84 -3.44
CA LEU A 56 22.01 3.05 -4.19
C LEU A 56 20.48 3.28 -4.25
N LYS A 57 19.71 2.23 -4.55
CA LYS A 57 18.23 2.28 -4.54
C LYS A 57 17.71 2.79 -3.20
N LEU A 58 18.24 2.31 -2.08
CA LEU A 58 17.80 2.76 -0.75
C LEU A 58 18.11 4.25 -0.53
N LYS A 59 19.29 4.74 -0.92
CA LYS A 59 19.63 6.17 -0.84
C LYS A 59 18.69 7.03 -1.69
N VAL A 60 18.41 6.61 -2.92
CA VAL A 60 17.49 7.32 -3.81
C VAL A 60 16.07 7.34 -3.21
N LYS A 61 15.58 6.20 -2.74
CA LYS A 61 14.30 6.07 -2.07
C LYS A 61 14.18 7.01 -0.86
N ASP A 62 15.19 7.04 0.01
CA ASP A 62 15.17 7.88 1.22
C ASP A 62 15.07 9.37 0.88
N ARG A 63 15.82 9.84 -0.11
CA ARG A 63 15.77 11.26 -0.54
C ARG A 63 14.44 11.63 -1.20
N ILE A 64 13.83 10.71 -1.96
CA ILE A 64 12.50 10.93 -2.55
C ILE A 64 11.45 11.01 -1.44
N ILE A 65 11.48 10.10 -0.48
CA ILE A 65 10.55 10.09 0.65
C ILE A 65 10.68 11.37 1.48
N GLU A 66 11.89 11.79 1.82
CA GLU A 66 12.17 13.03 2.55
C GLU A 66 11.56 14.25 1.83
N TYR A 67 11.68 14.30 0.50
CA TYR A 67 11.11 15.38 -0.32
C TYR A 67 9.58 15.34 -0.38
N LEU A 68 8.99 14.15 -0.57
CA LEU A 68 7.55 14.01 -0.73
C LEU A 68 6.78 14.14 0.58
N TYR A 69 7.39 13.82 1.72
CA TYR A 69 6.70 13.82 3.01
C TYR A 69 5.91 15.10 3.29
N PRO A 70 6.50 16.30 3.29
CA PRO A 70 5.78 17.54 3.62
C PRO A 70 4.67 17.90 2.61
N LEU A 71 4.73 17.33 1.41
CA LEU A 71 3.74 17.54 0.36
C LEU A 71 2.54 16.59 0.50
N LEU A 72 2.81 15.34 0.88
CA LEU A 72 1.81 14.29 0.96
C LEU A 72 1.17 14.15 2.34
N ASP A 73 1.83 14.59 3.40
CA ASP A 73 1.29 14.54 4.76
C ASP A 73 -0.03 15.33 4.89
N LYS A 74 -0.21 16.36 4.06
CA LYS A 74 -1.42 17.20 3.99
C LYS A 74 -2.40 16.77 2.90
N SER A 75 -2.11 15.69 2.17
CA SER A 75 -3.00 15.22 1.13
C SER A 75 -4.19 14.48 1.74
N GLU A 76 -5.39 14.96 1.41
CA GLU A 76 -6.65 14.46 1.96
C GLU A 76 -7.38 13.49 1.01
N SER A 77 -6.89 13.35 -0.23
CA SER A 77 -7.53 12.51 -1.25
C SER A 77 -6.55 11.91 -2.25
N LEU A 78 -6.99 10.83 -2.91
CA LEU A 78 -6.28 10.22 -4.04
C LEU A 78 -6.01 11.24 -5.16
N ASP A 79 -7.00 12.05 -5.52
CA ASP A 79 -6.86 13.03 -6.60
C ASP A 79 -5.85 14.10 -6.27
N ASN A 80 -5.83 14.58 -5.02
CA ASN A 80 -4.82 15.53 -4.56
C ASN A 80 -3.43 14.90 -4.59
N THR A 81 -3.29 13.65 -4.10
CA THR A 81 -2.03 12.90 -4.17
C THR A 81 -1.55 12.71 -5.60
N ARG A 82 -2.45 12.34 -6.54
CA ARG A 82 -2.13 12.22 -7.98
C ARG A 82 -1.62 13.54 -8.56
N ALA A 83 -2.29 14.65 -8.23
CA ALA A 83 -1.90 15.96 -8.70
C ALA A 83 -0.51 16.36 -8.19
N ILE A 84 -0.23 16.16 -6.90
CA ILE A 84 1.09 16.39 -6.29
C ILE A 84 2.16 15.57 -7.03
N ILE A 85 1.97 14.26 -7.15
CA ILE A 85 2.95 13.36 -7.80
C ILE A 85 3.24 13.81 -9.23
N ARG A 86 2.20 14.13 -10.02
CA ARG A 86 2.37 14.58 -11.42
C ARG A 86 3.12 15.91 -11.52
N ASN A 87 2.80 16.86 -10.64
CA ASN A 87 3.45 18.17 -10.63
C ASN A 87 4.92 18.08 -10.20
N GLU A 88 5.22 17.14 -9.30
CA GLU A 88 6.56 16.98 -8.74
C GLU A 88 7.41 15.93 -9.47
N GLN A 89 6.90 15.27 -10.50
CA GLN A 89 7.60 14.19 -11.20
C GLN A 89 9.02 14.60 -11.62
N LYS A 90 9.16 15.77 -12.23
CA LYS A 90 10.48 16.26 -12.66
C LYS A 90 11.41 16.49 -11.47
N ASN A 91 10.94 17.09 -10.40
CA ASN A 91 11.74 17.34 -9.20
C ASN A 91 12.18 16.02 -8.55
N ILE A 92 11.30 15.02 -8.51
CA ILE A 92 11.62 13.68 -7.98
C ILE A 92 12.72 13.02 -8.82
N GLU A 93 12.63 13.08 -10.14
CA GLU A 93 13.66 12.53 -11.04
C GLU A 93 14.98 13.28 -10.88
N ASP A 94 14.97 14.60 -10.75
CA ASP A 94 16.17 15.41 -10.55
C ASP A 94 16.85 15.09 -9.20
N ILE A 95 16.08 14.87 -8.14
CA ILE A 95 16.56 14.40 -6.84
C ILE A 95 17.24 13.03 -6.99
N ALA A 96 16.57 12.08 -7.67
CA ALA A 96 17.14 10.76 -7.89
C ALA A 96 18.46 10.81 -8.67
N ARG A 97 18.51 11.56 -9.77
CA ARG A 97 19.74 11.76 -10.58
C ARG A 97 20.86 12.38 -9.75
N LYS A 98 20.53 13.34 -8.89
CA LYS A 98 21.52 13.97 -8.00
C LYS A 98 22.13 12.95 -7.05
N VAL A 99 21.32 12.12 -6.38
CA VAL A 99 21.80 11.07 -5.46
C VAL A 99 22.67 10.06 -6.19
N ILE A 100 22.27 9.64 -7.39
CA ILE A 100 23.01 8.70 -8.23
C ILE A 100 24.39 9.26 -8.56
N LYS A 101 24.45 10.51 -9.02
CA LYS A 101 25.70 11.19 -9.36
C LYS A 101 26.61 11.40 -8.13
N GLU A 102 26.06 11.82 -7.00
CA GLU A 102 26.79 11.97 -5.74
C GLU A 102 27.33 10.64 -5.22
N SER A 103 26.71 9.53 -5.59
CA SER A 103 27.15 8.16 -5.28
C SER A 103 28.17 7.60 -6.28
N GLY A 104 28.54 8.36 -7.32
CA GLY A 104 29.55 7.97 -8.30
C GLY A 104 29.04 7.15 -9.48
N TYR A 105 27.72 7.17 -9.74
CA TYR A 105 27.08 6.45 -10.85
C TYR A 105 26.51 7.41 -11.90
N GLU A 106 26.27 6.89 -13.11
CA GLU A 106 25.68 7.64 -14.23
C GLU A 106 24.41 6.97 -14.78
N TYR A 107 23.62 6.32 -13.90
CA TYR A 107 22.39 5.68 -14.30
C TYR A 107 21.31 6.70 -14.67
N GLU A 108 20.60 6.41 -15.75
CA GLU A 108 19.40 7.15 -16.11
C GLU A 108 18.27 6.88 -15.09
N VAL A 109 17.39 7.86 -14.94
CA VAL A 109 16.20 7.75 -14.09
C VAL A 109 14.97 8.05 -14.92
N SER A 110 13.99 7.19 -14.81
CA SER A 110 12.65 7.44 -15.31
C SER A 110 11.62 7.20 -14.22
N SER A 111 10.47 7.86 -14.33
CA SER A 111 9.37 7.64 -13.40
C SER A 111 8.01 7.73 -14.08
N LYS A 112 7.02 7.04 -13.53
CA LYS A 112 5.64 7.08 -14.03
C LYS A 112 4.63 6.85 -12.90
N LEU A 113 3.46 7.45 -13.04
CA LEU A 113 2.25 7.09 -12.29
C LEU A 113 1.37 6.25 -13.21
N GLY A 114 1.03 5.03 -12.80
CA GLY A 114 0.25 4.09 -13.60
C GLY A 114 -0.13 2.83 -12.83
N ARG A 115 -0.70 1.84 -13.52
CA ARG A 115 -1.05 0.54 -12.92
C ARG A 115 0.16 -0.38 -12.94
N GLU A 116 0.41 -1.06 -11.82
CA GLU A 116 1.53 -1.99 -11.63
C GLU A 116 1.12 -3.14 -10.71
N ASN A 117 1.65 -4.33 -10.99
CA ASN A 117 1.44 -5.50 -10.14
C ASN A 117 2.34 -5.47 -8.91
N PHE A 118 1.73 -5.71 -7.76
CA PHE A 118 2.40 -5.81 -6.48
C PHE A 118 2.24 -7.21 -5.89
N PRO A 119 3.27 -7.76 -5.23
CA PRO A 119 3.12 -8.95 -4.41
C PRO A 119 2.40 -8.61 -3.10
N ASP A 120 2.01 -9.65 -2.34
CA ASP A 120 1.61 -9.49 -0.94
C ASP A 120 2.68 -8.74 -0.17
N LYS A 121 2.27 -7.72 0.58
CA LYS A 121 3.18 -6.91 1.39
C LYS A 121 2.59 -6.64 2.75
N GLN A 122 3.38 -6.94 3.77
CA GLN A 122 3.06 -6.60 5.14
C GLN A 122 3.72 -5.28 5.54
N TYR A 123 2.93 -4.41 6.16
CA TYR A 123 3.33 -3.12 6.73
C TYR A 123 2.85 -3.10 8.18
N GLY A 124 3.75 -3.47 9.12
CA GLY A 124 3.36 -3.68 10.51
C GLY A 124 2.28 -4.76 10.63
N GLU A 125 1.14 -4.42 11.21
CA GLU A 125 -0.02 -5.30 11.35
C GLU A 125 -0.93 -5.37 10.10
N VAL A 126 -0.63 -4.62 9.04
CA VAL A 126 -1.45 -4.54 7.83
C VAL A 126 -0.82 -5.39 6.72
N ILE A 127 -1.59 -6.32 6.16
CA ILE A 127 -1.23 -7.06 4.96
C ILE A 127 -2.07 -6.54 3.79
N LEU A 128 -1.40 -6.01 2.78
CA LEU A 128 -2.00 -5.64 1.51
C LEU A 128 -1.81 -6.79 0.51
N PRO A 129 -2.89 -7.31 -0.08
CA PRO A 129 -2.84 -8.46 -0.97
C PRO A 129 -2.10 -8.16 -2.28
N GLN A 130 -1.63 -9.21 -2.94
CA GLN A 130 -1.11 -9.11 -4.29
C GLN A 130 -2.19 -8.64 -5.27
N GLY A 131 -1.79 -7.88 -6.28
CA GLY A 131 -2.71 -7.42 -7.31
C GLY A 131 -2.20 -6.22 -8.06
N GLU A 132 -3.04 -5.70 -8.97
CA GLU A 132 -2.75 -4.51 -9.76
C GLU A 132 -3.25 -3.26 -9.03
N TYR A 133 -2.34 -2.36 -8.70
CA TYR A 133 -2.62 -1.10 -8.00
C TYR A 133 -2.18 0.10 -8.82
N GLU A 134 -2.81 1.25 -8.59
CA GLU A 134 -2.20 2.50 -8.99
C GLU A 134 -0.91 2.73 -8.20
N ALA A 135 0.17 3.07 -8.89
CA ALA A 135 1.47 3.22 -8.27
C ALA A 135 2.33 4.26 -8.96
N TYR A 136 3.12 4.97 -8.16
CA TYR A 136 4.23 5.76 -8.65
C TYR A 136 5.50 4.90 -8.65
N VAL A 137 6.12 4.79 -9.81
CA VAL A 137 7.29 3.94 -10.04
C VAL A 137 8.48 4.80 -10.37
N VAL A 138 9.61 4.57 -9.71
CA VAL A 138 10.90 5.16 -10.07
C VAL A 138 11.85 4.03 -10.49
N VAL A 139 12.45 4.15 -11.66
CA VAL A 139 13.34 3.16 -12.24
C VAL A 139 14.74 3.75 -12.33
N ILE A 140 15.73 3.04 -11.78
CA ILE A 140 17.16 3.39 -11.84
C ILE A 140 17.83 2.47 -12.86
N GLY A 141 18.47 3.06 -13.87
CA GLY A 141 19.16 2.32 -14.91
C GLY A 141 18.25 1.37 -15.68
N SER A 142 18.62 0.10 -15.75
CA SER A 142 17.81 -0.95 -16.45
C SER A 142 16.55 -1.34 -15.68
N GLY A 143 16.50 -1.12 -14.36
CA GLY A 143 15.36 -1.52 -13.53
C GLY A 143 15.17 -3.03 -13.37
N GLU A 144 16.23 -3.83 -13.59
CA GLU A 144 16.19 -5.30 -13.50
C GLU A 144 16.42 -5.83 -12.08
N GLY A 145 16.84 -4.96 -11.14
CA GLY A 145 17.06 -5.36 -9.77
C GLY A 145 15.79 -5.39 -8.92
N GLN A 146 15.94 -5.88 -7.69
CA GLN A 146 14.84 -6.01 -6.73
C GLN A 146 14.23 -4.66 -6.39
N ASN A 147 12.90 -4.67 -6.25
CA ASN A 147 12.11 -3.51 -5.92
C ASN A 147 12.08 -3.25 -4.42
N TRP A 148 12.00 -1.96 -4.06
CA TRP A 148 11.53 -1.52 -2.77
C TRP A 148 10.07 -1.07 -2.88
N TRP A 149 9.21 -1.46 -1.94
CA TRP A 149 7.75 -1.34 -2.02
C TRP A 149 7.18 -0.54 -0.87
N CYS A 150 6.24 0.38 -1.17
CA CYS A 150 5.52 1.14 -0.16
C CYS A 150 4.14 1.65 -0.63
N VAL A 151 3.52 2.54 0.18
CA VAL A 151 2.24 3.20 -0.10
C VAL A 151 2.42 4.70 0.11
N LEU A 152 2.08 5.52 -0.92
CA LEU A 152 2.10 6.99 -0.85
C LEU A 152 0.78 7.56 -0.34
N PHE A 153 -0.33 6.89 -0.63
CA PHE A 153 -1.63 7.28 -0.11
C PHE A 153 -2.41 6.04 0.35
N PRO A 154 -2.91 6.01 1.59
CA PRO A 154 -2.51 6.91 2.68
C PRO A 154 -0.98 6.89 2.91
N PRO A 155 -0.38 7.96 3.47
CA PRO A 155 1.07 8.13 3.50
C PRO A 155 1.78 7.20 4.50
N LEU A 156 1.91 5.92 4.16
CA LEU A 156 2.53 4.89 5.00
C LEU A 156 4.06 4.84 4.84
N CYS A 157 4.61 5.33 3.73
CA CYS A 157 6.06 5.37 3.48
C CYS A 157 6.87 6.21 4.48
N PHE A 158 6.20 7.11 5.18
CA PHE A 158 6.83 8.09 6.05
C PHE A 158 6.88 7.64 7.51
N ILE A 159 6.37 6.45 7.77
CA ILE A 159 6.37 5.84 9.07
C ILE A 159 7.74 5.20 9.27
N ASP A 160 8.53 5.78 10.15
CA ASP A 160 9.83 5.21 10.49
C ASP A 160 9.63 3.89 11.23
N ILE A 161 10.11 2.81 10.62
CA ILE A 161 10.04 1.44 11.16
C ILE A 161 10.72 1.34 12.53
N THR A 162 11.50 2.37 12.92
CA THR A 162 12.22 2.42 14.20
C THR A 162 11.34 2.86 15.39
N GLN A 163 10.13 3.36 15.16
CA GLN A 163 9.27 3.89 16.24
C GLN A 163 8.17 2.93 16.75
N GLY A 164 8.10 1.69 16.25
CA GLY A 164 7.31 0.61 16.86
C GLY A 164 5.79 0.80 16.91
N GLU A 165 5.15 0.24 17.93
CA GLU A 165 3.71 0.03 18.09
C GLU A 165 2.80 1.26 17.88
N VAL A 166 3.25 2.47 18.16
CA VAL A 166 2.43 3.72 18.04
C VAL A 166 2.09 3.98 16.56
N TYR A 167 3.01 3.69 15.66
CA TYR A 167 2.84 3.88 14.22
C TYR A 167 1.93 2.83 13.56
N GLU A 168 1.96 1.60 14.04
CA GLU A 168 1.07 0.55 13.54
C GLU A 168 -0.40 0.92 13.76
N GLN A 169 -0.72 1.46 14.95
CA GLN A 169 -2.07 1.91 15.28
C GLN A 169 -2.52 3.11 14.41
N GLU A 170 -1.63 4.07 14.14
CA GLU A 170 -1.95 5.21 13.27
C GLU A 170 -2.12 4.79 11.81
N THR A 171 -1.28 3.89 11.31
CA THR A 171 -1.38 3.31 9.96
C THR A 171 -2.72 2.62 9.75
N LYS A 172 -3.06 1.71 10.65
CA LYS A 172 -4.34 1.00 10.65
C LYS A 172 -5.53 1.96 10.73
N LYS A 173 -5.46 2.97 11.60
CA LYS A 173 -6.49 3.99 11.73
C LYS A 173 -6.66 4.85 10.48
N LYS A 174 -5.56 5.26 9.83
CA LYS A 174 -5.60 6.03 8.57
C LYS A 174 -6.22 5.21 7.45
N LEU A 175 -5.83 3.93 7.31
CA LEU A 175 -6.38 3.04 6.30
C LEU A 175 -7.85 2.69 6.57
N ASP A 176 -8.21 2.37 7.82
CA ASP A 176 -9.61 2.10 8.21
C ASP A 176 -10.51 3.33 8.04
N LYS A 177 -9.98 4.54 8.26
CA LYS A 177 -10.71 5.78 7.99
C LYS A 177 -10.96 5.94 6.50
N GLN A 178 -9.94 5.75 5.66
CA GLN A 178 -10.06 5.85 4.20
C GLN A 178 -11.13 4.91 3.64
N LEU A 179 -11.09 3.64 4.05
CA LEU A 179 -12.06 2.64 3.62
C LEU A 179 -13.49 2.97 4.06
N LYS A 180 -13.66 3.52 5.27
CA LYS A 180 -14.98 3.94 5.75
C LYS A 180 -15.51 5.18 5.02
N ASP A 181 -14.66 6.14 4.73
CA ASP A 181 -15.04 7.36 4.02
C ASP A 181 -15.49 7.02 2.58
N GLU A 182 -14.86 6.05 1.92
CA GLU A 182 -15.28 5.55 0.60
C GLU A 182 -16.57 4.74 0.66
N GLU A 183 -16.75 3.86 1.66
CA GLU A 183 -17.99 3.10 1.86
C GLU A 183 -19.19 4.04 2.04
N ILE A 184 -19.03 5.13 2.78
CA ILE A 184 -20.06 6.16 2.95
C ILE A 184 -20.34 6.88 1.61
N GLU A 185 -19.35 7.15 0.78
CA GLU A 185 -19.55 7.81 -0.52
C GLU A 185 -20.33 6.91 -1.49
N TYR A 186 -20.08 5.60 -1.50
CA TYR A 186 -20.85 4.64 -2.29
C TYR A 186 -22.31 4.56 -1.81
N ASP A 187 -22.57 4.53 -0.52
CA ASP A 187 -23.92 4.51 0.06
C ASP A 187 -24.70 5.77 -0.31
N PHE A 188 -24.08 6.96 -0.29
CA PHE A 188 -24.70 8.21 -0.73
C PHE A 188 -25.06 8.20 -2.21
N LYS A 189 -24.17 7.72 -3.08
CA LYS A 189 -24.45 7.61 -4.54
C LYS A 189 -25.58 6.64 -4.84
N ILE A 190 -25.67 5.51 -4.14
CA ILE A 190 -26.78 4.55 -4.28
C ILE A 190 -28.11 5.19 -3.86
N VAL A 191 -28.12 5.94 -2.75
CA VAL A 191 -29.32 6.64 -2.28
C VAL A 191 -29.77 7.73 -3.27
N GLU A 192 -28.85 8.47 -3.89
CA GLU A 192 -29.19 9.47 -4.93
C GLU A 192 -29.77 8.82 -6.20
N VAL A 193 -29.18 7.71 -6.66
CA VAL A 193 -29.69 6.95 -7.81
C VAL A 193 -31.08 6.38 -7.53
N ILE A 194 -31.31 5.83 -6.34
CA ILE A 194 -32.63 5.33 -5.94
C ILE A 194 -33.64 6.47 -5.88
N LYS A 195 -33.32 7.62 -5.29
CA LYS A 195 -34.19 8.80 -5.26
C LYS A 195 -34.52 9.31 -6.66
N GLY A 196 -33.56 9.30 -7.59
CA GLY A 196 -33.77 9.68 -8.98
C GLY A 196 -34.74 8.75 -9.72
N LEU A 197 -34.77 7.46 -9.39
CA LEU A 197 -35.66 6.46 -9.99
C LEU A 197 -37.13 6.57 -9.52
N PHE A 198 -37.34 7.12 -8.32
CA PHE A 198 -38.68 7.27 -7.72
C PHE A 198 -39.28 8.68 -7.82
N SER A 199 -38.51 9.63 -8.43
CA SER A 199 -38.99 11.01 -8.63
C SER A 199 -39.39 11.36 -10.06
N SER A 200 -39.69 10.30 -10.88
CA SER A 200 -40.25 10.45 -12.24
C SER A 200 -41.72 10.07 -12.25
#